data_8280751df95eccec86336e218b148934
#
_entry.id   8280751df95eccec86336e218b148934
#
_cell.length_a   1.000
_cell.length_b   1.000
_cell.length_c   1.000
_cell.angle_alpha   90.00
_cell.angle_beta   90.00
_cell.angle_gamma   90.00
#
_symmetry.space_group_name_H-M   'P 1'
#
loop_
_entity.id
_entity.type
_entity.pdbx_description
1 polymer ?
#
loop_
_entity_poly.entity_id
_entity_poly.type
_entity_poly.pdbx_seq_one_letter_code
_entity_poly.pdbx_strand_id
1 'polypeptide(L)'
;MEKHTARKYSSPIRERQANQTRTDILDATQRLFLERGYAKTTVEAIAQEAGVAKQTVYAVFRSKNGIVAELLDRAVFTERVFELHDRSLETANIHEALKLTAQLVLQVHESQSPVFDLLRGAGMLDPQLARVQNDLRCVNRDRQENHVRFLLRGRRLKEGIDMGMALDV
;
A
#
# COMPACT_ATOMS: atom_id res chain seq x y z
N MET A 1 27.93 30.12 21.85
CA MET A 1 27.72 29.87 20.42
C MET A 1 26.46 29.05 20.29
N GLU A 2 25.32 29.72 20.12
CA GLU A 2 24.02 29.05 19.95
C GLU A 2 23.87 28.60 18.51
N LYS A 3 23.68 27.27 18.32
CA LYS A 3 23.35 26.70 17.00
C LYS A 3 21.89 27.01 16.70
N HIS A 4 21.66 27.97 15.81
CA HIS A 4 20.36 28.20 15.17
C HIS A 4 19.97 26.96 14.35
N THR A 5 19.09 26.12 14.89
CA THR A 5 18.39 25.11 14.13
C THR A 5 17.34 25.80 13.24
N ALA A 6 17.66 25.98 11.96
CA ALA A 6 16.73 26.51 10.97
C ALA A 6 15.50 25.58 10.91
N ARG A 7 14.38 26.02 11.48
CA ARG A 7 13.06 25.40 11.29
C ARG A 7 12.77 25.38 9.79
N LYS A 8 12.67 24.19 9.19
CA LYS A 8 12.27 23.98 7.80
C LYS A 8 10.80 24.41 7.67
N TYR A 9 10.56 25.67 7.33
CA TYR A 9 9.23 26.23 7.08
C TYR A 9 8.73 25.67 5.74
N SER A 10 7.93 24.60 5.79
CA SER A 10 7.22 24.12 4.60
C SER A 10 5.90 24.88 4.50
N SER A 11 5.73 25.63 3.41
CA SER A 11 4.49 26.35 3.14
C SER A 11 3.37 25.33 2.85
N PRO A 12 2.17 25.46 3.47
CA PRO A 12 1.02 24.58 3.18
C PRO A 12 0.69 24.51 1.69
N ILE A 13 0.98 25.55 0.92
CA ILE A 13 0.80 25.60 -0.53
C ILE A 13 1.77 24.64 -1.25
N ARG A 14 3.05 24.63 -0.83
CA ARG A 14 4.06 23.73 -1.41
C ARG A 14 3.75 22.25 -1.11
N GLU A 15 3.25 21.98 0.10
CA GLU A 15 2.83 20.61 0.46
C GLU A 15 1.65 20.13 -0.37
N ARG A 16 0.65 20.98 -0.57
CA ARG A 16 -0.48 20.67 -1.46
C ARG A 16 -0.04 20.42 -2.89
N GLN A 17 0.86 21.26 -3.43
CA GLN A 17 1.40 21.09 -4.77
C GLN A 17 2.21 19.80 -4.90
N ALA A 18 3.04 19.47 -3.90
CA ALA A 18 3.81 18.22 -3.88
C ALA A 18 2.89 16.99 -3.83
N ASN A 19 1.84 17.03 -3.01
CA ASN A 19 0.86 15.96 -2.91
C ASN A 19 0.05 15.82 -4.21
N GLN A 20 -0.35 16.94 -4.84
CA GLN A 20 -1.03 16.91 -6.14
C GLN A 20 -0.14 16.28 -7.22
N THR A 21 1.12 16.74 -7.34
CA THR A 21 2.09 16.16 -8.27
C THR A 21 2.28 14.66 -8.05
N ARG A 22 2.33 14.22 -6.78
CA ARG A 22 2.43 12.80 -6.43
C ARG A 22 1.21 12.01 -6.92
N THR A 23 0.02 12.53 -6.69
CA THR A 23 -1.25 11.95 -7.15
C THR A 23 -1.30 11.86 -8.66
N ASP A 24 -0.95 12.94 -9.38
CA ASP A 24 -0.97 12.99 -10.84
C ASP A 24 -0.05 11.93 -11.46
N ILE A 25 1.15 11.72 -10.88
CA ILE A 25 2.10 10.69 -11.33
C ILE A 25 1.52 9.28 -11.07
N LEU A 26 0.89 9.02 -9.93
CA LEU A 26 0.27 7.73 -9.61
C LEU A 26 -0.88 7.42 -10.57
N ASP A 27 -1.76 8.38 -10.82
CA ASP A 27 -2.92 8.22 -11.71
C ASP A 27 -2.47 7.99 -13.17
N ALA A 28 -1.48 8.75 -13.64
CA ALA A 28 -0.87 8.55 -14.94
C ALA A 28 -0.25 7.15 -15.07
N THR A 29 0.46 6.71 -14.04
CA THR A 29 1.10 5.38 -14.02
C THR A 29 0.05 4.28 -14.08
N GLN A 30 -1.02 4.39 -13.30
CA GLN A 30 -2.09 3.39 -13.29
C GLN A 30 -2.76 3.28 -14.65
N ARG A 31 -3.08 4.41 -15.31
CA ARG A 31 -3.63 4.40 -16.69
C ARG A 31 -2.70 3.73 -17.68
N LEU A 32 -1.41 4.11 -17.69
CA LEU A 32 -0.43 3.54 -18.61
C LEU A 32 -0.18 2.05 -18.37
N PHE A 33 -0.22 1.58 -17.13
CA PHE A 33 -0.11 0.16 -16.82
C PHE A 33 -1.32 -0.62 -17.33
N LEU A 34 -2.52 -0.07 -17.22
CA LEU A 34 -3.74 -0.70 -17.77
C LEU A 34 -3.70 -0.76 -19.31
N GLU A 35 -3.22 0.29 -19.97
CA GLU A 35 -3.20 0.38 -21.43
C GLU A 35 -2.08 -0.45 -22.07
N ARG A 36 -0.87 -0.43 -21.49
CA ARG A 36 0.36 -0.94 -22.13
C ARG A 36 1.06 -2.02 -21.33
N GLY A 37 0.64 -2.25 -20.11
CA GLY A 37 1.31 -3.12 -19.14
C GLY A 37 2.56 -2.49 -18.53
N TYR A 38 3.02 -3.08 -17.43
CA TYR A 38 4.20 -2.61 -16.70
C TYR A 38 5.47 -2.55 -17.58
N ALA A 39 5.76 -3.64 -18.31
CA ALA A 39 7.02 -3.76 -19.06
C ALA A 39 7.21 -2.65 -20.13
N LYS A 40 6.13 -2.29 -20.82
CA LYS A 40 6.15 -1.29 -21.90
C LYS A 40 6.00 0.16 -21.42
N THR A 41 5.71 0.38 -20.15
CA THR A 41 5.57 1.71 -19.56
C THR A 41 6.93 2.21 -19.06
N THR A 42 7.39 3.34 -19.57
CA THR A 42 8.66 3.98 -19.17
C THR A 42 8.39 5.15 -18.22
N VAL A 43 9.41 5.56 -17.46
CA VAL A 43 9.32 6.75 -16.59
C VAL A 43 9.10 8.02 -17.42
N GLU A 44 9.63 8.07 -18.62
CA GLU A 44 9.42 9.16 -19.58
C GLU A 44 7.94 9.28 -19.97
N ALA A 45 7.32 8.16 -20.31
CA ALA A 45 5.90 8.14 -20.66
C ALA A 45 5.01 8.54 -19.45
N ILE A 46 5.36 8.09 -18.25
CA ILE A 46 4.68 8.49 -17.01
C ILE A 46 4.81 10.00 -16.79
N ALA A 47 6.01 10.55 -16.92
CA ALA A 47 6.27 11.98 -16.75
C ALA A 47 5.46 12.83 -17.75
N GLN A 48 5.45 12.41 -19.02
CA GLN A 48 4.68 13.06 -20.08
C GLN A 48 3.18 13.03 -19.79
N GLU A 49 2.64 11.88 -19.42
CA GLU A 49 1.22 11.69 -19.11
C GLU A 49 0.79 12.48 -17.88
N ALA A 50 1.67 12.59 -16.86
CA ALA A 50 1.43 13.36 -15.64
C ALA A 50 1.71 14.88 -15.82
N GLY A 51 2.19 15.33 -16.98
CA GLY A 51 2.53 16.74 -17.22
C GLY A 51 3.70 17.26 -16.39
N VAL A 52 4.65 16.40 -16.00
CA VAL A 52 5.80 16.76 -15.17
C VAL A 52 7.13 16.43 -15.85
N ALA A 53 8.22 17.01 -15.35
CA ALA A 53 9.56 16.63 -15.81
C ALA A 53 9.93 15.23 -15.30
N LYS A 54 10.69 14.46 -16.09
CA LYS A 54 11.22 13.14 -15.69
C LYS A 54 11.98 13.18 -14.36
N GLN A 55 12.76 14.24 -14.13
CA GLN A 55 13.48 14.46 -12.89
C GLN A 55 12.55 14.57 -11.68
N THR A 56 11.36 15.14 -11.87
CA THR A 56 10.33 15.22 -10.82
C THR A 56 9.86 13.84 -10.42
N VAL A 57 9.62 12.93 -11.38
CA VAL A 57 9.23 11.55 -11.10
C VAL A 57 10.31 10.84 -10.27
N TYR A 58 11.59 10.98 -10.65
CA TYR A 58 12.69 10.39 -9.89
C TYR A 58 12.87 11.02 -8.49
N ALA A 59 12.66 12.33 -8.36
CA ALA A 59 12.76 13.02 -7.08
C ALA A 59 11.67 12.53 -6.09
N VAL A 60 10.45 12.21 -6.59
CA VAL A 60 9.32 11.78 -5.78
C VAL A 60 9.39 10.28 -5.47
N PHE A 61 9.67 9.43 -6.46
CA PHE A 61 9.51 7.97 -6.35
C PHE A 61 10.80 7.18 -6.49
N ARG A 62 11.92 7.81 -6.85
CA ARG A 62 13.25 7.23 -7.07
C ARG A 62 13.33 6.24 -8.24
N SER A 63 12.29 5.44 -8.49
CA SER A 63 12.26 4.41 -9.54
C SER A 63 10.83 4.08 -9.95
N LYS A 64 10.64 3.38 -11.07
CA LYS A 64 9.35 2.81 -11.47
C LYS A 64 8.80 1.84 -10.41
N ASN A 65 9.67 1.06 -9.77
CA ASN A 65 9.27 0.16 -8.68
C ASN A 65 8.79 0.93 -7.44
N GLY A 66 9.37 2.10 -7.16
CA GLY A 66 8.88 2.99 -6.10
C GLY A 66 7.48 3.51 -6.36
N ILE A 67 7.13 3.79 -7.63
CA ILE A 67 5.75 4.16 -8.01
C ILE A 67 4.80 2.97 -7.77
N VAL A 68 5.22 1.75 -8.14
CA VAL A 68 4.43 0.53 -7.90
C VAL A 68 4.17 0.31 -6.42
N ALA A 69 5.18 0.44 -5.57
CA ALA A 69 5.03 0.29 -4.12
C ALA A 69 3.98 1.27 -3.57
N GLU A 70 4.03 2.52 -4.03
CA GLU A 70 3.06 3.54 -3.61
C GLU A 70 1.65 3.28 -4.14
N LEU A 71 1.51 2.77 -5.38
CA LEU A 71 0.20 2.36 -5.91
C LEU A 71 -0.43 1.25 -5.07
N LEU A 72 0.37 0.29 -4.62
CA LEU A 72 -0.09 -0.79 -3.75
C LEU A 72 -0.46 -0.26 -2.36
N ASP A 73 0.35 0.63 -1.78
CA ASP A 73 0.03 1.28 -0.52
C ASP A 73 -1.27 2.09 -0.60
N ARG A 74 -1.45 2.87 -1.68
CA ARG A 74 -2.68 3.64 -1.91
C ARG A 74 -3.93 2.74 -2.02
N ALA A 75 -3.80 1.55 -2.60
CA ALA A 75 -4.90 0.60 -2.69
C ALA A 75 -5.31 0.02 -1.33
N VAL A 76 -4.36 -0.09 -0.39
CA VAL A 76 -4.61 -0.57 0.99
C VAL A 76 -5.24 0.50 1.86
N PHE A 77 -4.72 1.74 1.81
CA PHE A 77 -5.13 2.82 2.71
C PHE A 77 -6.37 3.56 2.20
N THR A 78 -7.48 2.84 2.04
CA THR A 78 -8.78 3.42 1.71
C THR A 78 -9.58 3.73 2.99
N GLU A 79 -10.51 4.69 2.92
CA GLU A 79 -11.41 5.03 4.03
C GLU A 79 -12.14 3.79 4.55
N ARG A 80 -12.58 2.92 3.64
CA ARG A 80 -13.26 1.65 4.00
C ARG A 80 -12.38 0.70 4.79
N VAL A 81 -11.10 0.62 4.48
CA VAL A 81 -10.13 -0.20 5.22
C VAL A 81 -9.96 0.32 6.64
N PHE A 82 -9.81 1.63 6.81
CA PHE A 82 -9.74 2.26 8.14
C PHE A 82 -11.02 2.04 8.95
N GLU A 83 -12.19 2.26 8.36
CA GLU A 83 -13.48 2.03 9.02
C GLU A 83 -13.64 0.59 9.53
N LEU A 84 -13.33 -0.40 8.69
CA LEU A 84 -13.40 -1.81 9.07
C LEU A 84 -12.40 -2.15 10.17
N HIS A 85 -11.18 -1.60 10.09
CA HIS A 85 -10.15 -1.77 11.11
C HIS A 85 -10.61 -1.24 12.46
N ASP A 86 -11.03 0.02 12.54
CA ASP A 86 -11.42 0.67 13.78
C ASP A 86 -12.62 -0.05 14.41
N ARG A 87 -13.65 -0.37 13.63
CA ARG A 87 -14.81 -1.12 14.12
C ARG A 87 -14.43 -2.51 14.65
N SER A 88 -13.46 -3.18 14.03
CA SER A 88 -12.99 -4.50 14.51
C SER A 88 -12.29 -4.42 15.86
N LEU A 89 -11.66 -3.28 16.17
CA LEU A 89 -10.99 -3.06 17.45
C LEU A 89 -11.95 -2.60 18.56
N GLU A 90 -13.00 -1.87 18.20
CA GLU A 90 -13.95 -1.28 19.15
C GLU A 90 -14.99 -2.29 19.65
N THR A 91 -15.35 -3.30 18.84
CA THR A 91 -16.39 -4.25 19.23
C THR A 91 -15.93 -5.19 20.35
N ALA A 92 -16.78 -5.35 21.39
CA ALA A 92 -16.55 -6.31 22.47
C ALA A 92 -16.87 -7.76 22.05
N ASN A 93 -17.64 -7.95 20.97
CA ASN A 93 -18.06 -9.25 20.47
C ASN A 93 -16.98 -9.86 19.56
N ILE A 94 -16.37 -10.97 20.00
CA ILE A 94 -15.29 -11.62 19.25
C ILE A 94 -15.73 -12.12 17.87
N HIS A 95 -16.95 -12.63 17.74
CA HIS A 95 -17.44 -13.12 16.45
C HIS A 95 -17.62 -11.97 15.45
N GLU A 96 -18.08 -10.83 15.93
CA GLU A 96 -18.19 -9.62 15.11
C GLU A 96 -16.80 -9.07 14.75
N ALA A 97 -15.88 -9.02 15.71
CA ALA A 97 -14.50 -8.62 15.47
C ALA A 97 -13.84 -9.47 14.37
N LEU A 98 -13.97 -10.80 14.44
CA LEU A 98 -13.44 -11.72 13.43
C LEU A 98 -14.12 -11.55 12.09
N LYS A 99 -15.44 -11.33 12.05
CA LYS A 99 -16.16 -11.04 10.80
C LYS A 99 -15.67 -9.74 10.13
N LEU A 100 -15.51 -8.68 10.92
CA LEU A 100 -14.97 -7.40 10.43
C LEU A 100 -13.53 -7.54 9.96
N THR A 101 -12.71 -8.33 10.63
CA THR A 101 -11.34 -8.63 10.21
C THR A 101 -11.31 -9.39 8.89
N ALA A 102 -12.17 -10.39 8.71
CA ALA A 102 -12.29 -11.10 7.44
C ALA A 102 -12.72 -10.16 6.29
N GLN A 103 -13.66 -9.26 6.54
CA GLN A 103 -14.07 -8.23 5.58
C GLN A 103 -12.93 -7.26 5.28
N LEU A 104 -12.14 -6.87 6.27
CA LEU A 104 -10.96 -6.03 6.12
C LEU A 104 -9.92 -6.69 5.20
N VAL A 105 -9.59 -7.95 5.46
CA VAL A 105 -8.63 -8.72 4.65
C VAL A 105 -9.12 -8.85 3.21
N LEU A 106 -10.40 -9.18 3.02
CA LEU A 106 -11.01 -9.26 1.69
C LEU A 106 -10.95 -7.92 0.95
N GLN A 107 -11.32 -6.83 1.63
CA GLN A 107 -11.28 -5.47 1.06
C GLN A 107 -9.87 -5.07 0.63
N VAL A 108 -8.85 -5.35 1.45
CA VAL A 108 -7.45 -5.11 1.10
C VAL A 108 -7.05 -5.93 -0.13
N HIS A 109 -7.40 -7.22 -0.15
CA HIS A 109 -7.09 -8.10 -1.27
C HIS A 109 -7.74 -7.64 -2.58
N GLU A 110 -9.04 -7.33 -2.56
CA GLU A 110 -9.78 -6.83 -3.73
C GLU A 110 -9.23 -5.50 -4.23
N SER A 111 -8.87 -4.58 -3.33
CA SER A 111 -8.31 -3.27 -3.69
C SER A 111 -6.93 -3.39 -4.34
N GLN A 112 -6.11 -4.35 -3.91
CA GLN A 112 -4.77 -4.59 -4.46
C GLN A 112 -4.78 -5.45 -5.73
N SER A 113 -5.80 -6.29 -5.91
CA SER A 113 -5.86 -7.27 -7.00
C SER A 113 -5.61 -6.65 -8.38
N PRO A 114 -6.23 -5.53 -8.78
CA PRO A 114 -5.98 -4.92 -10.09
C PRO A 114 -4.50 -4.56 -10.31
N VAL A 115 -3.81 -4.05 -9.30
CA VAL A 115 -2.39 -3.70 -9.38
C VAL A 115 -1.53 -4.97 -9.43
N PHE A 116 -1.85 -5.98 -8.61
CA PHE A 116 -1.15 -7.27 -8.63
C PHE A 116 -1.34 -8.00 -9.95
N ASP A 117 -2.53 -7.96 -10.55
CA ASP A 117 -2.79 -8.59 -11.85
C ASP A 117 -1.97 -7.93 -12.97
N LEU A 118 -1.86 -6.61 -12.98
CA LEU A 118 -1.00 -5.87 -13.90
C LEU A 118 0.48 -6.24 -13.73
N LEU A 119 0.90 -6.56 -12.51
CA LEU A 119 2.29 -6.86 -12.17
C LEU A 119 2.63 -8.35 -12.28
N ARG A 120 1.63 -9.25 -12.27
CA ARG A 120 1.81 -10.70 -12.25
C ARG A 120 2.62 -11.20 -13.45
N GLY A 121 2.32 -10.69 -14.64
CA GLY A 121 3.09 -11.00 -15.85
C GLY A 121 4.48 -10.35 -15.87
N ALA A 122 4.66 -9.21 -15.20
CA ALA A 122 5.90 -8.46 -15.19
C ALA A 122 6.88 -8.97 -14.12
N GLY A 123 6.40 -9.47 -12.99
CA GLY A 123 7.23 -10.02 -11.91
C GLY A 123 8.02 -11.28 -12.32
N MET A 124 7.52 -12.03 -13.32
CA MET A 124 8.25 -13.15 -13.91
C MET A 124 9.43 -12.70 -14.81
N LEU A 125 9.42 -11.44 -15.25
CA LEU A 125 10.40 -10.87 -16.17
C LEU A 125 11.36 -9.87 -15.50
N ASP A 126 10.99 -9.35 -14.33
CA ASP A 126 11.78 -8.35 -13.58
C ASP A 126 12.02 -8.81 -12.13
N PRO A 127 13.25 -9.29 -11.82
CA PRO A 127 13.60 -9.73 -10.46
C PRO A 127 13.48 -8.66 -9.39
N GLN A 128 13.59 -7.35 -9.75
CA GLN A 128 13.44 -6.27 -8.79
C GLN A 128 11.96 -6.11 -8.40
N LEU A 129 11.05 -6.27 -9.36
CA LEU A 129 9.62 -6.24 -9.09
C LEU A 129 9.18 -7.42 -8.23
N ALA A 130 9.75 -8.61 -8.46
CA ALA A 130 9.49 -9.78 -7.62
C ALA A 130 9.91 -9.54 -6.15
N ARG A 131 11.02 -8.84 -5.91
CA ARG A 131 11.42 -8.42 -4.55
C ARG A 131 10.42 -7.46 -3.94
N VAL A 132 10.02 -6.40 -4.65
CA VAL A 132 8.99 -5.46 -4.17
C VAL A 132 7.70 -6.19 -3.80
N GLN A 133 7.24 -7.14 -4.62
CA GLN A 133 6.06 -7.94 -4.32
C GLN A 133 6.22 -8.79 -3.05
N ASN A 134 7.40 -9.41 -2.87
CA ASN A 134 7.69 -10.19 -1.67
C ASN A 134 7.77 -9.32 -0.42
N ASP A 135 8.45 -8.18 -0.49
CA ASP A 135 8.56 -7.24 0.64
C ASP A 135 7.18 -6.76 1.09
N LEU A 136 6.30 -6.43 0.14
CA LEU A 136 4.93 -6.03 0.42
C LEU A 136 4.09 -7.16 1.03
N ARG A 137 4.27 -8.41 0.58
CA ARG A 137 3.62 -9.59 1.19
C ARG A 137 4.06 -9.77 2.64
N CYS A 138 5.35 -9.64 2.92
CA CYS A 138 5.87 -9.72 4.30
C CYS A 138 5.25 -8.63 5.18
N VAL A 139 5.28 -7.37 4.73
CA VAL A 139 4.69 -6.24 5.49
C VAL A 139 3.19 -6.44 5.73
N ASN A 140 2.44 -6.90 4.74
CA ASN A 140 1.01 -7.16 4.90
C ASN A 140 0.75 -8.33 5.86
N ARG A 141 1.54 -9.40 5.78
CA ARG A 141 1.45 -10.53 6.73
C ARG A 141 1.73 -10.06 8.16
N ASP A 142 2.77 -9.29 8.39
CA ASP A 142 3.11 -8.75 9.72
C ASP A 142 1.98 -7.86 10.27
N ARG A 143 1.38 -7.02 9.43
CA ARG A 143 0.24 -6.18 9.82
C ARG A 143 -0.98 -7.03 10.21
N GLN A 144 -1.31 -8.06 9.42
CA GLN A 144 -2.41 -8.98 9.71
C GLN A 144 -2.15 -9.75 11.00
N GLU A 145 -0.94 -10.27 11.20
CA GLU A 145 -0.56 -10.98 12.41
C GLU A 145 -0.70 -10.10 13.65
N ASN A 146 -0.19 -8.86 13.59
CA ASN A 146 -0.30 -7.91 14.70
C ASN A 146 -1.76 -7.57 15.02
N HIS A 147 -2.60 -7.41 14.00
CA HIS A 147 -4.03 -7.15 14.15
C HIS A 147 -4.74 -8.34 14.84
N VAL A 148 -4.50 -9.57 14.36
CA VAL A 148 -5.06 -10.79 14.96
C VAL A 148 -4.56 -10.96 16.40
N ARG A 149 -3.26 -10.75 16.65
CA ARG A 149 -2.70 -10.79 18.03
C ARG A 149 -3.38 -9.77 18.96
N PHE A 150 -3.66 -8.58 18.47
CA PHE A 150 -4.38 -7.55 19.24
C PHE A 150 -5.80 -8.01 19.58
N LEU A 151 -6.57 -8.53 18.63
CA LEU A 151 -7.93 -9.03 18.82
C LEU A 151 -7.99 -10.18 19.82
N LEU A 152 -6.94 -11.01 19.86
CA LEU A 152 -6.84 -12.17 20.74
C LEU A 152 -6.25 -11.84 22.12
N ARG A 153 -5.86 -10.60 22.39
CA ARG A 153 -5.34 -10.21 23.70
C ARG A 153 -6.35 -10.52 24.81
N GLY A 154 -5.94 -11.40 25.73
CA GLY A 154 -6.79 -11.84 26.85
C GLY A 154 -7.87 -12.87 26.49
N ARG A 155 -7.91 -13.36 25.27
CA ARG A 155 -8.85 -14.39 24.79
C ARG A 155 -8.08 -15.65 24.42
N ARG A 156 -8.59 -16.82 24.84
CA ARG A 156 -7.99 -18.10 24.45
C ARG A 156 -8.58 -18.56 23.12
N LEU A 157 -7.71 -18.92 22.20
CA LEU A 157 -8.11 -19.70 21.01
C LEU A 157 -8.66 -21.05 21.50
N LYS A 158 -9.58 -21.67 20.72
CA LYS A 158 -10.01 -23.04 21.00
C LYS A 158 -8.79 -23.96 21.02
N GLU A 159 -8.81 -24.96 21.92
CA GLU A 159 -7.77 -25.99 21.96
C GLU A 159 -7.53 -26.58 20.56
N GLY A 160 -6.27 -26.60 20.12
CA GLY A 160 -5.87 -27.11 18.80
C GLY A 160 -5.78 -26.06 17.68
N ILE A 161 -6.12 -24.80 17.92
CA ILE A 161 -5.90 -23.70 16.94
C ILE A 161 -4.75 -22.84 17.44
N ASP A 162 -3.66 -22.83 16.71
CA ASP A 162 -2.55 -21.90 16.94
C ASP A 162 -2.67 -20.64 16.06
N MET A 163 -1.78 -19.67 16.32
CA MET A 163 -1.74 -18.40 15.59
C MET A 163 -1.43 -18.59 14.11
N GLY A 164 -0.62 -19.58 13.74
CA GLY A 164 -0.29 -19.91 12.36
C GLY A 164 -1.52 -20.36 11.60
N MET A 165 -2.31 -21.27 12.18
CA MET A 165 -3.57 -21.74 11.59
C MET A 165 -4.62 -20.64 11.44
N ALA A 166 -4.61 -19.63 12.33
CA ALA A 166 -5.54 -18.49 12.26
C ALA A 166 -5.17 -17.47 11.15
N LEU A 167 -3.93 -17.54 10.64
CA LEU A 167 -3.41 -16.63 9.60
C LEU A 167 -3.37 -17.27 8.21
N ASP A 168 -3.46 -18.61 8.11
CA ASP A 168 -3.39 -19.36 6.85
C ASP A 168 -4.77 -19.61 6.19
N VAL A 169 -5.81 -18.87 6.63
CA VAL A 169 -7.17 -18.96 6.04
C VAL A 169 -7.35 -17.98 4.88
#